data_ae311c9e956b511867075568477d3b7d
#
_entry.id   ae311c9e956b511867075568477d3b7d
#
_cell.length_a   1.000
_cell.length_b   1.000
_cell.length_c   1.000
_cell.angle_alpha   90.00
_cell.angle_beta   90.00
_cell.angle_gamma   90.00
#
_symmetry.space_group_name_H-M   'P 1'
#
loop_
_entity.id
_entity.type
_entity.pdbx_description
1 polymer ?
#
loop_
_entity_poly.entity_id
_entity_poly.type
_entity_poly.pdbx_seq_one_letter_code
_entity_poly.pdbx_strand_id
1 'polypeptide(L)'
;MKNEVKKMVAVAMIMVGGVVSVQAQITDSAVAKETVTNPSIEAFKKKIEANPNDTDSLVKLATAYQDAQSWDAAAATWDKLIALVPDWAPAYYSKAYVYQSAKNNDAAKKGYEQYIAKVKPEEIESSKPNLAYAYFFVAYMEQKDNPAKAKEYVAKSLEYNPGNQEAQNLSQFLNS
;
A
#
# COMPACT_ATOMS: atom_id res chain seq x y z
N MET A 1 19.40 -2.44 14.51
CA MET A 1 18.88 -2.54 13.14
C MET A 1 17.36 -2.46 13.06
N LYS A 2 16.59 -3.22 13.87
CA LYS A 2 15.10 -3.17 13.85
C LYS A 2 14.48 -1.78 14.15
N ASN A 3 15.17 -0.90 14.87
CA ASN A 3 14.63 0.41 15.26
C ASN A 3 14.80 1.52 14.20
N GLU A 4 15.75 1.38 13.29
CA GLU A 4 15.99 2.40 12.26
C GLU A 4 14.99 2.30 11.11
N VAL A 5 14.55 1.10 10.76
CA VAL A 5 13.51 0.89 9.74
C VAL A 5 12.19 1.56 10.14
N LYS A 6 11.86 1.57 11.45
CA LYS A 6 10.64 2.20 11.98
C LYS A 6 10.61 3.73 11.81
N LYS A 7 11.76 4.39 11.74
CA LYS A 7 11.85 5.86 11.61
C LYS A 7 11.69 6.37 10.17
N MET A 8 12.00 5.56 9.17
CA MET A 8 12.05 6.01 7.76
C MET A 8 10.69 6.00 7.05
N VAL A 9 9.76 5.18 7.46
CA VAL A 9 8.48 5.01 6.74
C VAL A 9 7.45 6.10 7.05
N ALA A 10 7.62 6.84 8.15
CA ALA A 10 6.74 7.98 8.46
C ALA A 10 6.78 9.11 7.42
N VAL A 11 7.77 9.13 6.53
CA VAL A 11 7.98 10.21 5.54
C VAL A 11 7.46 9.85 4.14
N ALA A 12 7.26 8.57 3.82
CA ALA A 12 6.91 8.13 2.47
C ALA A 12 5.39 8.09 2.18
N MET A 13 4.54 8.47 3.14
CA MET A 13 3.08 8.32 3.01
C MET A 13 2.31 9.63 2.75
N ILE A 14 2.98 10.71 2.36
CA ILE A 14 2.30 11.96 1.96
C ILE A 14 2.51 12.17 0.47
N MET A 15 1.74 11.47 -0.35
CA MET A 15 1.49 11.87 -1.73
C MET A 15 0.09 11.43 -2.12
N VAL A 16 -0.88 12.23 -1.71
CA VAL A 16 -2.23 12.20 -2.27
C VAL A 16 -2.40 13.40 -3.16
N GLY A 17 -2.73 13.14 -4.42
CA GLY A 17 -3.52 14.04 -5.22
C GLY A 17 -2.80 15.22 -5.86
N GLY A 18 -2.23 14.99 -7.04
CA GLY A 18 -2.02 16.02 -8.04
C GLY A 18 -2.52 15.52 -9.38
N VAL A 19 -3.77 15.82 -9.72
CA VAL A 19 -4.28 15.61 -11.09
C VAL A 19 -3.65 16.66 -11.98
N VAL A 20 -2.63 16.31 -12.73
CA VAL A 20 -2.16 17.12 -13.85
C VAL A 20 -2.69 16.47 -15.13
N SER A 21 -3.72 17.10 -15.68
CA SER A 21 -4.22 16.78 -17.02
C SER A 21 -3.21 17.26 -18.05
N VAL A 22 -2.43 16.35 -18.60
CA VAL A 22 -1.68 16.58 -19.84
C VAL A 22 -2.36 15.83 -20.96
N GLN A 23 -3.07 16.57 -21.79
CA GLN A 23 -3.58 16.10 -23.06
C GLN A 23 -2.40 16.01 -24.04
N ALA A 24 -1.90 14.80 -24.27
CA ALA A 24 -0.93 14.54 -25.32
C ALA A 24 -1.63 13.77 -26.46
N GLN A 25 -1.51 14.35 -27.65
CA GLN A 25 -2.03 13.83 -28.91
C GLN A 25 -1.43 12.47 -29.22
N ILE A 26 -2.32 11.54 -29.60
CA ILE A 26 -1.96 10.21 -30.09
C ILE A 26 -1.40 10.37 -31.50
N THR A 27 -0.12 10.17 -31.67
CA THR A 27 0.45 9.79 -32.96
C THR A 27 0.90 8.34 -32.88
N ASP A 28 0.25 7.52 -33.68
CA ASP A 28 0.51 6.10 -33.86
C ASP A 28 1.96 5.90 -34.34
N SER A 29 2.80 5.39 -33.49
CA SER A 29 4.10 4.83 -33.88
C SER A 29 4.43 3.76 -32.85
N ALA A 30 4.60 2.53 -33.36
CA ALA A 30 5.09 1.40 -32.56
C ALA A 30 6.49 1.74 -32.00
N VAL A 31 6.51 2.46 -30.90
CA VAL A 31 7.72 2.72 -30.13
C VAL A 31 8.00 1.47 -29.31
N ALA A 32 9.07 0.77 -29.66
CA ALA A 32 9.70 -0.21 -28.80
C ALA A 32 9.71 0.34 -27.38
N LYS A 33 9.22 -0.48 -26.45
CA LYS A 33 9.22 -0.20 -25.01
C LYS A 33 10.70 -0.10 -24.60
N GLU A 34 11.30 1.09 -24.78
CA GLU A 34 12.58 1.39 -24.16
C GLU A 34 12.34 1.19 -22.66
N THR A 35 12.98 0.17 -22.12
CA THR A 35 13.12 0.01 -20.68
C THR A 35 13.94 1.19 -20.20
N VAL A 36 13.28 2.29 -19.85
CA VAL A 36 13.93 3.39 -19.12
C VAL A 36 14.40 2.76 -17.82
N THR A 37 15.66 2.35 -17.79
CA THR A 37 16.30 1.82 -16.59
C THR A 37 16.34 2.97 -15.60
N ASN A 38 15.45 2.91 -14.61
CA ASN A 38 15.48 3.88 -13.52
C ASN A 38 16.81 3.70 -12.75
N PRO A 39 17.73 4.68 -12.78
CA PRO A 39 19.06 4.54 -12.17
C PRO A 39 18.99 4.17 -10.68
N SER A 40 17.92 4.60 -10.00
CA SER A 40 17.68 4.28 -8.59
C SER A 40 17.39 2.79 -8.40
N ILE A 41 16.60 2.18 -9.29
CA ILE A 41 16.30 0.74 -9.25
C ILE A 41 17.59 -0.07 -9.35
N GLU A 42 18.44 0.23 -10.33
CA GLU A 42 19.71 -0.50 -10.52
C GLU A 42 20.67 -0.29 -9.34
N ALA A 43 20.74 0.91 -8.78
CA ALA A 43 21.55 1.18 -7.60
C ALA A 43 21.10 0.36 -6.38
N PHE A 44 19.78 0.26 -6.12
CA PHE A 44 19.27 -0.54 -5.00
C PHE A 44 19.40 -2.04 -5.25
N LYS A 45 19.23 -2.51 -6.47
CA LYS A 45 19.50 -3.93 -6.84
C LYS A 45 20.92 -4.33 -6.50
N LYS A 46 21.92 -3.53 -6.90
CA LYS A 46 23.34 -3.79 -6.58
C LYS A 46 23.59 -3.84 -5.07
N LYS A 47 22.95 -2.96 -4.28
CA LYS A 47 23.07 -2.99 -2.83
C LYS A 47 22.50 -4.27 -2.22
N ILE A 48 21.36 -4.73 -2.72
CA ILE A 48 20.69 -5.94 -2.25
C ILE A 48 21.45 -7.19 -2.71
N GLU A 49 22.09 -7.17 -3.88
CA GLU A 49 23.00 -8.23 -4.33
C GLU A 49 24.21 -8.37 -3.39
N ALA A 50 24.79 -7.24 -2.94
CA ALA A 50 25.87 -7.23 -1.97
C ALA A 50 25.44 -7.59 -0.54
N ASN A 51 24.21 -7.22 -0.16
CA ASN A 51 23.63 -7.54 1.15
C ASN A 51 22.13 -7.84 1.01
N PRO A 52 21.74 -9.11 0.82
CA PRO A 52 20.33 -9.51 0.63
C PRO A 52 19.40 -9.17 1.80
N ASN A 53 19.95 -8.92 2.99
CA ASN A 53 19.21 -8.57 4.21
C ASN A 53 19.16 -7.05 4.48
N ASP A 54 19.58 -6.23 3.53
CA ASP A 54 19.48 -4.76 3.61
C ASP A 54 18.00 -4.31 3.47
N THR A 55 17.32 -4.27 4.61
CA THR A 55 15.90 -3.90 4.67
C THR A 55 15.64 -2.47 4.19
N ASP A 56 16.58 -1.54 4.38
CA ASP A 56 16.47 -0.17 3.89
C ASP A 56 16.52 -0.10 2.37
N SER A 57 17.46 -0.79 1.75
CA SER A 57 17.53 -0.89 0.28
C SER A 57 16.33 -1.63 -0.30
N LEU A 58 15.76 -2.64 0.38
CA LEU A 58 14.53 -3.32 -0.05
C LEU A 58 13.33 -2.37 -0.04
N VAL A 59 13.15 -1.55 1.02
CA VAL A 59 12.08 -0.53 1.05
C VAL A 59 12.23 0.44 -0.12
N LYS A 60 13.43 0.98 -0.32
CA LYS A 60 13.70 1.94 -1.41
C LYS A 60 13.50 1.32 -2.79
N LEU A 61 13.90 0.07 -3.00
CA LEU A 61 13.69 -0.64 -4.26
C LEU A 61 12.20 -0.87 -4.52
N ALA A 62 11.43 -1.33 -3.52
CA ALA A 62 10.00 -1.53 -3.66
C ALA A 62 9.28 -0.22 -4.00
N THR A 63 9.63 0.89 -3.33
CA THR A 63 9.08 2.22 -3.61
C THR A 63 9.46 2.67 -5.03
N ALA A 64 10.70 2.49 -5.45
CA ALA A 64 11.13 2.85 -6.80
C ALA A 64 10.39 2.05 -7.89
N TYR A 65 10.07 0.77 -7.63
CA TYR A 65 9.21 -0.02 -8.51
C TYR A 65 7.76 0.49 -8.52
N GLN A 66 7.22 0.94 -7.37
CA GLN A 66 5.88 1.56 -7.30
C GLN A 66 5.82 2.84 -8.14
N ASP A 67 6.82 3.71 -8.00
CA ASP A 67 6.93 4.96 -8.78
C ASP A 67 7.03 4.69 -10.29
N ALA A 68 7.70 3.60 -10.66
CA ALA A 68 7.80 3.11 -12.03
C ALA A 68 6.57 2.28 -12.49
N GLN A 69 5.54 2.14 -11.64
CA GLN A 69 4.35 1.31 -11.89
C GLN A 69 4.67 -0.16 -12.23
N SER A 70 5.82 -0.63 -11.80
CA SER A 70 6.27 -2.02 -11.94
C SER A 70 5.71 -2.87 -10.81
N TRP A 71 4.38 -3.07 -10.81
CA TRP A 71 3.62 -3.58 -9.68
C TRP A 71 4.06 -4.97 -9.21
N ASP A 72 4.34 -5.88 -10.13
CA ASP A 72 4.79 -7.24 -9.79
C ASP A 72 6.16 -7.22 -9.10
N ALA A 73 7.09 -6.41 -9.61
CA ALA A 73 8.42 -6.26 -9.02
C ALA A 73 8.34 -5.58 -7.64
N ALA A 74 7.46 -4.59 -7.49
CA ALA A 74 7.19 -3.94 -6.20
C ALA A 74 6.65 -4.96 -5.18
N ALA A 75 5.62 -5.73 -5.54
CA ALA A 75 5.02 -6.74 -4.68
C ALA A 75 6.04 -7.81 -4.26
N ALA A 76 6.82 -8.34 -5.21
CA ALA A 76 7.87 -9.31 -4.92
C ALA A 76 8.97 -8.76 -4.00
N THR A 77 9.27 -7.45 -4.11
CA THR A 77 10.27 -6.81 -3.23
C THR A 77 9.71 -6.61 -1.81
N TRP A 78 8.43 -6.25 -1.68
CA TRP A 78 7.74 -6.21 -0.39
C TRP A 78 7.68 -7.60 0.26
N ASP A 79 7.49 -8.69 -0.53
CA ASP A 79 7.52 -10.06 -0.01
C ASP A 79 8.88 -10.43 0.59
N LYS A 80 9.97 -10.05 -0.09
CA LYS A 80 11.32 -10.25 0.46
C LYS A 80 11.51 -9.52 1.79
N LEU A 81 11.03 -8.29 1.88
CA LEU A 81 11.11 -7.50 3.11
C LEU A 81 10.26 -8.12 4.23
N ILE A 82 9.04 -8.54 3.94
CA ILE A 82 8.15 -9.20 4.90
C ILE A 82 8.77 -10.49 5.45
N ALA A 83 9.45 -11.27 4.60
CA ALA A 83 10.17 -12.46 5.05
C ALA A 83 11.29 -12.15 6.07
N LEU A 84 11.94 -10.99 5.96
CA LEU A 84 12.97 -10.55 6.90
C LEU A 84 12.40 -9.91 8.18
N VAL A 85 11.28 -9.22 8.07
CA VAL A 85 10.65 -8.46 9.16
C VAL A 85 9.14 -8.74 9.23
N PRO A 86 8.72 -9.97 9.57
CA PRO A 86 7.34 -10.43 9.44
C PRO A 86 6.34 -9.72 10.37
N ASP A 87 6.82 -9.01 11.38
CA ASP A 87 5.99 -8.26 12.33
C ASP A 87 5.96 -6.76 12.06
N TRP A 88 6.51 -6.33 10.93
CA TRP A 88 6.51 -4.92 10.56
C TRP A 88 5.26 -4.58 9.73
N ALA A 89 4.20 -4.11 10.40
CA ALA A 89 2.90 -3.83 9.80
C ALA A 89 2.97 -2.94 8.54
N PRO A 90 3.77 -1.85 8.47
CA PRO A 90 3.80 -0.99 7.28
C PRO A 90 4.16 -1.69 5.97
N ALA A 91 4.92 -2.80 6.00
CA ALA A 91 5.23 -3.55 4.79
C ALA A 91 3.99 -4.20 4.17
N TYR A 92 3.08 -4.70 5.01
CA TYR A 92 1.81 -5.28 4.56
C TYR A 92 0.89 -4.23 3.95
N TYR A 93 0.82 -3.03 4.56
CA TYR A 93 0.07 -1.91 4.00
C TYR A 93 0.59 -1.51 2.62
N SER A 94 1.91 -1.33 2.50
CA SER A 94 2.54 -0.95 1.23
C SER A 94 2.32 -1.99 0.14
N LYS A 95 2.41 -3.28 0.46
CA LYS A 95 2.12 -4.37 -0.47
C LYS A 95 0.64 -4.38 -0.88
N ALA A 96 -0.29 -4.16 0.07
CA ALA A 96 -1.72 -4.05 -0.24
C ALA A 96 -2.00 -2.89 -1.20
N TYR A 97 -1.37 -1.74 -0.97
CA TYR A 97 -1.45 -0.59 -1.86
C TYR A 97 -0.92 -0.88 -3.27
N VAL A 98 0.17 -1.64 -3.40
CA VAL A 98 0.69 -2.11 -4.70
C VAL A 98 -0.37 -2.93 -5.44
N TYR A 99 -0.98 -3.90 -4.78
CA TYR A 99 -2.04 -4.72 -5.38
C TYR A 99 -3.26 -3.89 -5.78
N GLN A 100 -3.67 -2.95 -4.95
CA GLN A 100 -4.77 -2.04 -5.27
C GLN A 100 -4.45 -1.19 -6.51
N SER A 101 -3.24 -0.65 -6.59
CA SER A 101 -2.78 0.15 -7.73
C SER A 101 -2.71 -0.69 -9.01
N ALA A 102 -2.37 -1.97 -8.89
CA ALA A 102 -2.42 -2.96 -9.96
C ALA A 102 -3.86 -3.44 -10.29
N LYS A 103 -4.89 -2.90 -9.62
CA LYS A 103 -6.30 -3.30 -9.75
C LYS A 103 -6.58 -4.76 -9.35
N ASN A 104 -5.68 -5.37 -8.59
CA ASN A 104 -5.88 -6.68 -7.96
C ASN A 104 -6.51 -6.50 -6.58
N ASN A 105 -7.80 -6.17 -6.58
CA ASN A 105 -8.53 -5.81 -5.36
C ASN A 105 -8.64 -6.95 -4.36
N ASP A 106 -8.69 -8.20 -4.80
CA ASP A 106 -8.75 -9.36 -3.89
C ASP A 106 -7.43 -9.54 -3.13
N ALA A 107 -6.30 -9.40 -3.80
CA ALA A 107 -5.00 -9.43 -3.14
C ALA A 107 -4.80 -8.20 -2.24
N ALA A 108 -5.27 -7.02 -2.65
CA ALA A 108 -5.26 -5.81 -1.84
C ALA A 108 -6.07 -5.99 -0.55
N LYS A 109 -7.30 -6.53 -0.64
CA LYS A 109 -8.15 -6.83 0.53
C LYS A 109 -7.41 -7.72 1.53
N LYS A 110 -6.86 -8.84 1.08
CA LYS A 110 -6.06 -9.74 1.93
C LYS A 110 -4.86 -9.03 2.56
N GLY A 111 -4.17 -8.20 1.81
CA GLY A 111 -3.02 -7.43 2.30
C GLY A 111 -3.42 -6.42 3.38
N TYR A 112 -4.53 -5.70 3.21
CA TYR A 112 -5.05 -4.79 4.23
C TYR A 112 -5.53 -5.52 5.49
N GLU A 113 -6.16 -6.69 5.36
CA GLU A 113 -6.50 -7.53 6.51
C GLU A 113 -5.25 -7.98 7.28
N GLN A 114 -4.20 -8.38 6.57
CA GLN A 114 -2.91 -8.71 7.20
C GLN A 114 -2.29 -7.50 7.90
N TYR A 115 -2.32 -6.32 7.28
CA TYR A 115 -1.88 -5.08 7.91
C TYR A 115 -2.60 -4.82 9.23
N ILE A 116 -3.94 -4.84 9.22
CA ILE A 116 -4.77 -4.64 10.41
C ILE A 116 -4.37 -5.61 11.52
N ALA A 117 -4.17 -6.89 11.19
CA ALA A 117 -3.77 -7.91 12.16
C ALA A 117 -2.34 -7.75 12.69
N LYS A 118 -1.47 -7.02 11.99
CA LYS A 118 -0.06 -6.82 12.36
C LYS A 118 0.20 -5.52 13.13
N VAL A 119 -0.73 -4.56 13.11
CA VAL A 119 -0.58 -3.32 13.91
C VAL A 119 -0.68 -3.67 15.38
N LYS A 120 0.34 -3.30 16.14
CA LYS A 120 0.40 -3.52 17.59
C LYS A 120 -0.36 -2.44 18.34
N PRO A 121 -0.86 -2.73 19.56
CA PRO A 121 -1.58 -1.74 20.36
C PRO A 121 -0.84 -0.41 20.53
N GLU A 122 0.46 -0.45 20.77
CA GLU A 122 1.31 0.73 20.93
C GLU A 122 1.53 1.52 19.61
N GLU A 123 1.20 0.94 18.47
CA GLU A 123 1.35 1.55 17.15
C GLU A 123 0.02 2.13 16.62
N ILE A 124 -1.11 1.87 17.29
CA ILE A 124 -2.44 2.27 16.82
C ILE A 124 -2.51 3.78 16.57
N GLU A 125 -2.07 4.60 17.53
CA GLU A 125 -2.19 6.06 17.42
C GLU A 125 -1.48 6.62 16.17
N SER A 126 -0.26 6.16 15.92
CA SER A 126 0.50 6.55 14.73
C SER A 126 -0.01 5.93 13.42
N SER A 127 -0.79 4.86 13.54
CA SER A 127 -1.33 4.10 12.40
C SER A 127 -2.77 4.45 12.04
N LYS A 128 -3.44 5.32 12.81
CA LYS A 128 -4.86 5.67 12.62
C LYS A 128 -5.24 5.99 11.17
N PRO A 129 -4.50 6.84 10.43
CA PRO A 129 -4.89 7.14 9.05
C PRO A 129 -4.89 5.90 8.15
N ASN A 130 -3.88 5.04 8.30
CA ASN A 130 -3.75 3.82 7.52
C ASN A 130 -4.74 2.75 7.96
N LEU A 131 -5.02 2.64 9.26
CA LEU A 131 -6.06 1.76 9.79
C LEU A 131 -7.44 2.17 9.29
N ALA A 132 -7.77 3.47 9.34
CA ALA A 132 -9.02 3.97 8.80
C ALA A 132 -9.22 3.58 7.34
N TYR A 133 -8.17 3.78 6.53
CA TYR A 133 -8.23 3.42 5.12
C TYR A 133 -8.33 1.91 4.90
N ALA A 134 -7.52 1.11 5.58
CA ALA A 134 -7.53 -0.34 5.44
C ALA A 134 -8.89 -0.95 5.82
N TYR A 135 -9.47 -0.51 6.94
CA TYR A 135 -10.81 -0.91 7.36
C TYR A 135 -11.88 -0.48 6.34
N PHE A 136 -11.83 0.74 5.82
CA PHE A 136 -12.75 1.20 4.79
C PHE A 136 -12.65 0.35 3.52
N PHE A 137 -11.43 0.10 3.03
CA PHE A 137 -11.23 -0.69 1.81
C PHE A 137 -11.79 -2.10 1.95
N VAL A 138 -11.50 -2.77 3.07
CA VAL A 138 -12.03 -4.13 3.34
C VAL A 138 -13.56 -4.10 3.45
N ALA A 139 -14.14 -3.10 4.16
CA ALA A 139 -15.59 -2.94 4.26
C ALA A 139 -16.24 -2.76 2.87
N TYR A 140 -15.64 -1.92 2.03
CA TYR A 140 -16.11 -1.69 0.67
C TYR A 140 -16.09 -2.99 -0.17
N MET A 141 -15.05 -3.79 -0.05
CA MET A 141 -14.93 -5.07 -0.75
C MET A 141 -15.92 -6.12 -0.23
N GLU A 142 -16.25 -6.10 1.06
CA GLU A 142 -17.14 -7.07 1.71
C GLU A 142 -18.64 -6.70 1.64
N GLN A 143 -18.99 -5.50 1.15
CA GLN A 143 -20.35 -4.95 1.26
C GLN A 143 -21.44 -5.83 0.64
N LYS A 144 -21.12 -6.62 -0.38
CA LYS A 144 -22.06 -7.53 -1.05
C LYS A 144 -22.00 -8.95 -0.49
N ASP A 145 -20.79 -9.45 -0.26
CA ASP A 145 -20.59 -10.86 0.06
C ASP A 145 -20.70 -11.12 1.58
N ASN A 146 -20.33 -10.15 2.40
CA ASN A 146 -20.43 -10.24 3.86
C ASN A 146 -20.83 -8.89 4.48
N PRO A 147 -22.10 -8.49 4.38
CA PRO A 147 -22.56 -7.20 4.91
C PRO A 147 -22.33 -7.02 6.41
N ALA A 148 -22.35 -8.09 7.19
CA ALA A 148 -22.11 -8.04 8.63
C ALA A 148 -20.67 -7.60 8.92
N LYS A 149 -19.69 -8.20 8.27
CA LYS A 149 -18.27 -7.80 8.36
C LYS A 149 -18.07 -6.39 7.81
N ALA A 150 -18.74 -6.03 6.71
CA ALA A 150 -18.65 -4.70 6.15
C ALA A 150 -19.13 -3.63 7.14
N LYS A 151 -20.25 -3.86 7.86
CA LYS A 151 -20.74 -2.97 8.92
C LYS A 151 -19.74 -2.79 10.06
N GLU A 152 -19.17 -3.89 10.55
CA GLU A 152 -18.14 -3.86 11.59
C GLU A 152 -16.93 -3.03 11.14
N TYR A 153 -16.43 -3.31 9.94
CA TYR A 153 -15.21 -2.69 9.44
C TYR A 153 -15.40 -1.21 9.08
N VAL A 154 -16.55 -0.81 8.52
CA VAL A 154 -16.82 0.61 8.28
C VAL A 154 -16.95 1.39 9.59
N ALA A 155 -17.52 0.79 10.64
CA ALA A 155 -17.56 1.40 11.96
C ALA A 155 -16.15 1.61 12.54
N LYS A 156 -15.25 0.63 12.39
CA LYS A 156 -13.84 0.76 12.75
C LYS A 156 -13.11 1.83 11.94
N SER A 157 -13.37 1.93 10.64
CA SER A 157 -12.84 3.02 9.82
C SER A 157 -13.23 4.39 10.36
N LEU A 158 -14.50 4.58 10.71
CA LEU A 158 -15.03 5.83 11.25
C LEU A 158 -14.56 6.13 12.69
N GLU A 159 -14.24 5.11 13.47
CA GLU A 159 -13.60 5.28 14.78
C GLU A 159 -12.22 5.96 14.64
N TYR A 160 -11.45 5.58 13.62
CA TYR A 160 -10.12 6.15 13.38
C TYR A 160 -10.13 7.44 12.54
N ASN A 161 -11.12 7.60 11.66
CA ASN A 161 -11.31 8.81 10.84
C ASN A 161 -12.81 9.13 10.68
N PRO A 162 -13.41 9.82 11.66
CA PRO A 162 -14.83 10.20 11.60
C PRO A 162 -15.19 11.09 10.41
N GLY A 163 -14.22 11.84 9.86
CA GLY A 163 -14.42 12.75 8.73
C GLY A 163 -14.39 12.09 7.35
N ASN A 164 -14.18 10.78 7.26
CA ASN A 164 -14.17 10.08 5.97
C ASN A 164 -15.58 9.98 5.38
N GLN A 165 -15.88 10.84 4.41
CA GLN A 165 -17.20 10.91 3.76
C GLN A 165 -17.58 9.60 3.03
N GLU A 166 -16.61 8.92 2.42
CA GLU A 166 -16.88 7.65 1.72
C GLU A 166 -17.26 6.54 2.71
N ALA A 167 -16.59 6.50 3.87
CA ALA A 167 -16.95 5.56 4.94
C ALA A 167 -18.31 5.89 5.55
N GLN A 168 -18.66 7.17 5.71
CA GLN A 168 -20.00 7.59 6.17
C GLN A 168 -21.08 7.14 5.19
N ASN A 169 -20.88 7.37 3.89
CA ASN A 169 -21.81 6.95 2.85
C ASN A 169 -22.00 5.43 2.82
N LEU A 170 -20.90 4.67 2.91
CA LEU A 170 -20.96 3.22 2.98
C LEU A 170 -21.70 2.74 4.23
N SER A 171 -21.45 3.37 5.38
CA SER A 171 -22.15 3.05 6.63
C SER A 171 -23.66 3.29 6.52
N GLN A 172 -24.08 4.40 5.91
CA GLN A 172 -25.49 4.69 5.67
C GLN A 172 -26.11 3.65 4.74
N PHE A 173 -25.46 3.34 3.64
CA PHE A 173 -25.92 2.32 2.67
C PHE A 173 -26.10 0.95 3.32
N LEU A 174 -25.16 0.53 4.15
CA LEU A 174 -25.23 -0.78 4.81
C LEU A 174 -26.31 -0.85 5.91
N ASN A 175 -26.82 0.29 6.40
CA ASN A 175 -27.83 0.36 7.46
C ASN A 175 -29.23 0.74 6.93
N SER A 176 -29.36 1.00 5.61
CA SER A 176 -30.66 1.20 4.94
C SER A 176 -31.31 -0.15 4.60
#